data_d35ef71f96cbc8732d81e5e0b5d16ec1
#
_entry.id   d35ef71f96cbc8732d81e5e0b5d16ec1
#
_cell.length_a   1.000
_cell.length_b   1.000
_cell.length_c   1.000
_cell.angle_alpha   90.00
_cell.angle_beta   90.00
_cell.angle_gamma   90.00
#
_symmetry.space_group_name_H-M   'P 1'
#
loop_
_entity.id
_entity.type
_entity.pdbx_description
1 polymer ?
#
loop_
_entity_poly.entity_id
_entity_poly.type
_entity_poly.pdbx_seq_one_letter_code
_entity_poly.pdbx_strand_id
1 'polypeptide(L)'
;MQYSLGFYKNFNGGDLEASVEGYYKTLDNYLDYRSGAQLLMNDHLETEVLPTEGRAYGVEFMLKRPKGKLNGWISYTYSRTELRQSDPRIDSPVNSGSWYPAEYDKPHDFKLVGNYQFTQRYSTSLNVDYSTGRPQTMPVSQYYDHTIGATTFFYSERNGIRIPDYFRVDLSFNIKPTHRLTAATHTFFTVGVYNLLGRKNVYSIYFQNEGDEGMKGYKMSIFGAPIPYASFNVKF
;
A
#
# COMPACT_ATOMS: atom_id res chain seq x y z
N MET A 1 -9.64 -19.90 -7.36
CA MET A 1 -8.60 -20.96 -7.35
C MET A 1 -7.23 -20.31 -7.24
N GLN A 2 -6.23 -20.96 -6.57
CA GLN A 2 -4.88 -20.38 -6.41
C GLN A 2 -3.84 -21.45 -6.67
N TYR A 3 -2.79 -21.05 -7.39
CA TYR A 3 -1.56 -21.84 -7.61
C TYR A 3 -0.39 -21.02 -7.09
N SER A 4 0.54 -21.65 -6.38
CA SER A 4 1.80 -21.02 -5.99
C SER A 4 2.95 -22.01 -6.07
N LEU A 5 4.14 -21.48 -6.35
CA LEU A 5 5.38 -22.22 -6.34
C LEU A 5 6.46 -21.36 -5.68
N GLY A 6 7.11 -21.92 -4.67
CA GLY A 6 8.13 -21.21 -3.90
C GLY A 6 9.43 -22.00 -3.76
N PHE A 7 10.54 -21.27 -3.78
CA PHE A 7 11.88 -21.78 -3.50
C PHE A 7 12.43 -21.07 -2.28
N TYR A 8 12.94 -21.87 -1.34
CA TYR A 8 13.49 -21.39 -0.07
C TYR A 8 14.90 -21.95 0.10
N LYS A 9 15.85 -21.11 0.47
CA LYS A 9 17.22 -21.54 0.72
C LYS A 9 17.82 -20.83 1.92
N ASN A 10 18.43 -21.64 2.79
CA ASN A 10 19.24 -21.17 3.90
C ASN A 10 20.72 -21.30 3.52
N PHE A 11 21.49 -20.26 3.73
CA PHE A 11 22.92 -20.21 3.49
C PHE A 11 23.65 -20.11 4.83
N ASN A 12 24.90 -20.60 4.87
CA ASN A 12 25.80 -20.51 6.02
C ASN A 12 25.16 -20.95 7.33
N GLY A 13 24.47 -22.08 7.35
CA GLY A 13 23.84 -22.59 8.58
C GLY A 13 22.67 -21.76 9.10
N GLY A 14 22.02 -20.95 8.26
CA GLY A 14 20.89 -20.10 8.63
C GLY A 14 21.26 -18.65 8.95
N ASP A 15 22.46 -18.22 8.61
CA ASP A 15 22.86 -16.81 8.72
C ASP A 15 22.19 -15.92 7.67
N LEU A 16 21.80 -16.51 6.53
CA LEU A 16 21.09 -15.83 5.46
C LEU A 16 19.99 -16.75 4.92
N GLU A 17 18.78 -16.26 4.90
CA GLU A 17 17.59 -16.93 4.38
C GLU A 17 17.12 -16.18 3.14
N ALA A 18 16.90 -16.90 2.04
CA ALA A 18 16.35 -16.34 0.81
C ALA A 18 15.12 -17.13 0.37
N SER A 19 14.11 -16.44 -0.13
CA SER A 19 12.94 -17.06 -0.74
C SER A 19 12.51 -16.30 -1.98
N VAL A 20 11.95 -17.04 -2.92
CA VAL A 20 11.23 -16.53 -4.08
C VAL A 20 9.96 -17.35 -4.24
N GLU A 21 8.83 -16.69 -4.37
CA GLU A 21 7.54 -17.34 -4.58
C GLU A 21 6.80 -16.66 -5.72
N GLY A 22 6.27 -17.44 -6.65
CA GLY A 22 5.37 -16.99 -7.69
C GLY A 22 3.97 -17.52 -7.43
N TYR A 23 2.94 -16.73 -7.70
CA TYR A 23 1.55 -17.13 -7.54
C TYR A 23 0.67 -16.63 -8.67
N TYR A 24 -0.41 -17.38 -8.91
CA TYR A 24 -1.52 -17.00 -9.76
C TYR A 24 -2.84 -17.39 -9.10
N LYS A 25 -3.78 -16.46 -9.00
CA LYS A 25 -5.07 -16.63 -8.37
C LYS A 25 -6.19 -16.15 -9.28
N THR A 26 -7.24 -16.95 -9.45
CA THR A 26 -8.51 -16.55 -10.05
C THR A 26 -9.54 -16.30 -8.96
N LEU A 27 -10.34 -15.28 -9.14
CA LEU A 27 -11.44 -14.87 -8.28
C LEU A 27 -12.72 -14.98 -9.09
N ASP A 28 -13.53 -15.98 -8.77
CA ASP A 28 -14.82 -16.18 -9.37
C ASP A 28 -15.90 -15.63 -8.42
N ASN A 29 -16.99 -15.11 -8.96
CA ASN A 29 -18.10 -14.54 -8.18
C ASN A 29 -17.66 -13.39 -7.24
N TYR A 30 -16.67 -12.62 -7.65
CA TYR A 30 -16.35 -11.38 -6.98
C TYR A 30 -17.44 -10.35 -7.26
N LEU A 31 -17.70 -9.44 -6.33
CA LEU A 31 -18.66 -8.37 -6.53
C LEU A 31 -17.93 -7.03 -6.59
N ASP A 32 -18.21 -6.25 -7.61
CA ASP A 32 -17.75 -4.87 -7.71
C ASP A 32 -18.92 -3.94 -8.07
N TYR A 33 -18.79 -2.68 -7.75
CA TYR A 33 -19.83 -1.71 -7.99
C TYR A 33 -19.96 -1.39 -9.49
N ARG A 34 -21.20 -1.13 -9.93
CA ARG A 34 -21.45 -0.57 -11.27
C ARG A 34 -20.88 0.85 -11.38
N SER A 35 -20.70 1.33 -12.59
CA SER A 35 -20.35 2.74 -12.83
C SER A 35 -21.46 3.67 -12.34
N GLY A 36 -21.11 4.70 -11.56
CA GLY A 36 -22.08 5.62 -10.99
C GLY A 36 -22.90 5.09 -9.80
N ALA A 37 -22.43 4.00 -9.14
CA ALA A 37 -23.09 3.42 -7.98
C ALA A 37 -23.32 4.44 -6.85
N GLN A 38 -24.51 4.48 -6.29
CA GLN A 38 -24.86 5.28 -5.12
C GLN A 38 -24.64 4.46 -3.85
N LEU A 39 -23.60 4.81 -3.09
CA LEU A 39 -23.18 4.07 -1.89
C LEU A 39 -23.66 4.72 -0.57
N LEU A 40 -23.97 6.03 -0.60
CA LEU A 40 -24.41 6.77 0.58
C LEU A 40 -25.93 6.87 0.60
N MET A 41 -26.54 6.58 1.76
CA MET A 41 -27.99 6.67 1.99
C MET A 41 -28.81 5.85 0.96
N ASN A 42 -28.28 4.69 0.57
CA ASN A 42 -28.96 3.75 -0.34
C ASN A 42 -29.39 2.51 0.43
N ASP A 43 -30.70 2.29 0.55
CA ASP A 43 -31.27 1.13 1.24
C ASP A 43 -31.16 -0.17 0.41
N HIS A 44 -30.73 -0.09 -0.86
CA HIS A 44 -30.65 -1.18 -1.82
C HIS A 44 -29.25 -1.30 -2.44
N LEU A 45 -28.22 -1.42 -1.61
CA LEU A 45 -26.82 -1.56 -2.06
C LEU A 45 -26.59 -2.79 -2.95
N GLU A 46 -27.42 -3.83 -2.80
CA GLU A 46 -27.37 -5.04 -3.61
C GLU A 46 -27.66 -4.78 -5.10
N THR A 47 -28.36 -3.70 -5.43
CA THR A 47 -28.61 -3.29 -6.83
C THR A 47 -27.43 -2.56 -7.46
N GLU A 48 -26.49 -2.12 -6.66
CA GLU A 48 -25.31 -1.37 -7.08
C GLU A 48 -24.09 -2.23 -7.36
N VAL A 49 -24.19 -3.56 -7.08
CA VAL A 49 -23.08 -4.49 -7.28
C VAL A 49 -23.33 -5.40 -8.47
N LEU A 50 -22.26 -5.72 -9.18
CA LEU A 50 -22.30 -6.58 -10.36
C LEU A 50 -21.32 -7.75 -10.19
N PRO A 51 -21.69 -8.93 -10.74
CA PRO A 51 -20.79 -10.07 -10.81
C PRO A 51 -19.52 -9.69 -11.56
N THR A 52 -18.40 -10.01 -11.00
CA THR A 52 -17.08 -9.61 -11.48
C THR A 52 -16.12 -10.79 -11.40
N GLU A 53 -15.29 -10.96 -12.41
CA GLU A 53 -14.16 -11.87 -12.40
C GLU A 53 -12.91 -11.14 -11.94
N GLY A 54 -12.04 -11.82 -11.23
CA GLY A 54 -10.77 -11.27 -10.82
C GLY A 54 -9.60 -12.22 -11.11
N ARG A 55 -8.43 -11.63 -11.29
CA ARG A 55 -7.17 -12.35 -11.31
C ARG A 55 -6.12 -11.60 -10.51
N ALA A 56 -5.31 -12.34 -9.77
CA ALA A 56 -4.15 -11.79 -9.08
C ALA A 56 -2.94 -12.67 -9.35
N TYR A 57 -1.82 -12.07 -9.69
CA TYR A 57 -0.58 -12.77 -9.97
C TYR A 57 0.61 -11.93 -9.53
N GLY A 58 1.70 -12.61 -9.20
CA GLY A 58 2.88 -11.89 -8.75
C GLY A 58 4.05 -12.80 -8.45
N VAL A 59 5.17 -12.14 -8.14
CA VAL A 59 6.40 -12.77 -7.67
C VAL A 59 6.87 -12.01 -6.43
N GLU A 60 7.19 -12.74 -5.38
CA GLU A 60 7.68 -12.23 -4.11
C GLU A 60 9.11 -12.69 -3.86
N PHE A 61 9.99 -11.77 -3.52
CA PHE A 61 11.37 -12.03 -3.13
C PHE A 61 11.58 -11.61 -1.69
N MET A 62 12.24 -12.43 -0.92
CA MET A 62 12.65 -12.09 0.44
C MET A 62 14.09 -12.52 0.69
N LEU A 63 14.86 -11.64 1.31
CA LEU A 63 16.19 -11.91 1.82
C LEU A 63 16.23 -11.50 3.28
N LYS A 64 16.57 -12.41 4.19
CA LYS A 64 16.57 -12.17 5.62
C LYS A 64 17.88 -12.63 6.24
N ARG A 65 18.44 -11.78 7.08
CA ARG A 65 19.58 -12.07 7.94
C ARG A 65 19.14 -11.99 9.41
N PRO A 66 18.82 -13.14 10.04
CA PRO A 66 18.17 -13.14 11.37
C PRO A 66 19.14 -12.80 12.52
N LYS A 67 20.46 -12.93 12.31
CA LYS A 67 21.47 -12.82 13.35
C LYS A 67 22.68 -11.96 12.94
N GLY A 68 23.48 -11.57 13.94
CA GLY A 68 24.70 -10.82 13.75
C GLY A 68 24.55 -9.33 14.06
N LYS A 69 25.69 -8.59 13.97
CA LYS A 69 25.71 -7.14 14.21
C LYS A 69 24.82 -6.37 13.23
N LEU A 70 24.78 -6.81 11.98
CA LEU A 70 23.82 -6.36 10.97
C LEU A 70 22.80 -7.47 10.78
N ASN A 71 21.55 -7.22 11.11
CA ASN A 71 20.43 -8.13 10.90
C ASN A 71 19.23 -7.37 10.34
N GLY A 72 18.28 -8.09 9.77
CA GLY A 72 17.11 -7.49 9.16
C GLY A 72 16.63 -8.28 7.94
N TRP A 73 15.83 -7.64 7.11
CA TRP A 73 15.31 -8.26 5.90
C TRP A 73 14.99 -7.23 4.83
N ILE A 74 14.95 -7.71 3.60
CA ILE A 74 14.51 -6.99 2.41
C ILE A 74 13.43 -7.84 1.78
N SER A 75 12.31 -7.27 1.42
CA SER A 75 11.31 -7.90 0.56
C SER A 75 10.98 -7.01 -0.63
N TYR A 76 10.71 -7.66 -1.73
CA TYR A 76 10.21 -7.03 -2.93
C TYR A 76 9.13 -7.90 -3.54
N THR A 77 7.98 -7.29 -3.79
CA THR A 77 6.85 -7.94 -4.45
C THR A 77 6.52 -7.20 -5.74
N TYR A 78 6.45 -7.93 -6.83
CA TYR A 78 5.76 -7.51 -8.03
C TYR A 78 4.42 -8.23 -8.09
N SER A 79 3.31 -7.49 -8.12
CA SER A 79 1.97 -8.09 -8.17
C SER A 79 1.01 -7.28 -9.04
N ARG A 80 0.05 -7.96 -9.62
CA ARG A 80 -1.08 -7.33 -10.31
C ARG A 80 -2.36 -7.97 -9.82
N THR A 81 -3.35 -7.13 -9.55
CA THR A 81 -4.72 -7.56 -9.26
C THR A 81 -5.65 -6.80 -10.18
N GLU A 82 -6.37 -7.55 -11.01
CA GLU A 82 -7.23 -7.00 -12.05
C GLU A 82 -8.62 -7.61 -11.95
N LEU A 83 -9.61 -6.83 -12.29
CA LEU A 83 -11.03 -7.16 -12.28
C LEU A 83 -11.61 -6.98 -13.66
N ARG A 84 -12.69 -7.72 -13.96
CA ARG A 84 -13.42 -7.62 -15.23
C ARG A 84 -14.88 -8.00 -15.04
N GLN A 85 -15.77 -7.24 -15.64
CA GLN A 85 -17.18 -7.57 -15.75
C GLN A 85 -17.45 -8.12 -17.15
N SER A 86 -17.50 -9.44 -17.27
CA SER A 86 -17.63 -10.14 -18.57
C SER A 86 -18.98 -10.83 -18.75
N ASP A 87 -19.90 -10.72 -17.79
CA ASP A 87 -21.23 -11.34 -17.89
C ASP A 87 -22.04 -10.68 -19.01
N PRO A 88 -22.48 -11.44 -20.04
CA PRO A 88 -23.27 -10.90 -21.15
C PRO A 88 -24.62 -10.28 -20.76
N ARG A 89 -25.08 -10.53 -19.53
CA ARG A 89 -26.33 -9.95 -19.00
C ARG A 89 -26.17 -8.53 -18.48
N ILE A 90 -24.93 -8.03 -18.41
CA ILE A 90 -24.65 -6.67 -17.98
C ILE A 90 -24.69 -5.75 -19.18
N ASP A 91 -25.69 -4.88 -19.26
CA ASP A 91 -25.87 -3.95 -20.39
C ASP A 91 -24.74 -2.94 -20.53
N SER A 92 -24.16 -2.50 -19.42
CA SER A 92 -23.09 -1.49 -19.37
C SER A 92 -21.97 -1.92 -18.42
N PRO A 93 -21.10 -2.85 -18.86
CA PRO A 93 -20.02 -3.32 -18.01
C PRO A 93 -18.97 -2.23 -17.81
N VAL A 94 -18.34 -2.23 -16.64
CA VAL A 94 -17.23 -1.33 -16.32
C VAL A 94 -16.12 -1.47 -17.37
N ASN A 95 -15.59 -0.33 -17.84
CA ASN A 95 -14.56 -0.24 -18.88
C ASN A 95 -14.86 -1.12 -20.12
N SER A 96 -16.13 -1.16 -20.53
CA SER A 96 -16.61 -1.96 -21.68
C SER A 96 -16.23 -3.46 -21.59
N GLY A 97 -16.17 -4.01 -20.37
CA GLY A 97 -15.82 -5.40 -20.13
C GLY A 97 -14.31 -5.72 -20.24
N SER A 98 -13.46 -4.71 -20.33
CA SER A 98 -12.00 -4.88 -20.32
C SER A 98 -11.48 -5.09 -18.90
N TRP A 99 -10.28 -5.72 -18.78
CA TRP A 99 -9.58 -5.83 -17.50
C TRP A 99 -9.15 -4.46 -16.98
N TYR A 100 -9.43 -4.18 -15.72
CA TYR A 100 -9.01 -2.96 -15.03
C TYR A 100 -8.36 -3.28 -13.67
N PRO A 101 -7.42 -2.45 -13.18
CA PRO A 101 -6.79 -2.67 -11.90
C PRO A 101 -7.81 -2.61 -10.75
N ALA A 102 -7.71 -3.52 -9.78
CA ALA A 102 -8.44 -3.41 -8.53
C ALA A 102 -8.00 -2.15 -7.76
N GLU A 103 -8.86 -1.55 -6.94
CA GLU A 103 -8.56 -0.32 -6.20
C GLU A 103 -7.31 -0.41 -5.32
N TYR A 104 -6.99 -1.60 -4.85
CA TYR A 104 -5.83 -1.89 -4.00
C TYR A 104 -4.62 -2.44 -4.78
N ASP A 105 -4.65 -2.47 -6.11
CA ASP A 105 -3.54 -2.94 -6.94
C ASP A 105 -2.32 -2.04 -6.79
N LYS A 106 -1.21 -2.60 -6.33
CA LYS A 106 0.09 -1.94 -6.18
C LYS A 106 1.16 -2.81 -6.84
N PRO A 107 1.53 -2.54 -8.10
CA PRO A 107 2.47 -3.37 -8.84
C PRO A 107 3.81 -3.62 -8.17
N HIS A 108 4.34 -2.62 -7.50
CA HIS A 108 5.62 -2.73 -6.80
C HIS A 108 5.45 -2.41 -5.33
N ASP A 109 5.91 -3.30 -4.47
CA ASP A 109 6.01 -3.11 -3.02
C ASP A 109 7.43 -3.53 -2.58
N PHE A 110 8.18 -2.59 -2.01
CA PHE A 110 9.53 -2.81 -1.51
C PHE A 110 9.61 -2.42 -0.05
N LYS A 111 10.13 -3.32 0.77
CA LYS A 111 10.37 -3.06 2.20
C LYS A 111 11.76 -3.49 2.60
N LEU A 112 12.40 -2.66 3.39
CA LEU A 112 13.68 -2.95 4.02
C LEU A 112 13.59 -2.64 5.50
N VAL A 113 13.98 -3.61 6.32
CA VAL A 113 14.19 -3.43 7.76
C VAL A 113 15.61 -3.83 8.05
N GLY A 114 16.42 -2.87 8.50
CA GLY A 114 17.81 -3.08 8.85
C GLY A 114 18.11 -2.64 10.28
N ASN A 115 18.77 -3.49 11.04
CA ASN A 115 19.24 -3.17 12.38
C ASN A 115 20.75 -3.35 12.42
N TYR A 116 21.45 -2.36 12.92
CA TYR A 116 22.89 -2.43 13.11
C TYR A 116 23.27 -2.20 14.58
N GLN A 117 23.96 -3.18 15.15
CA GLN A 117 24.43 -3.14 16.53
C GLN A 117 25.88 -2.68 16.57
N PHE A 118 26.11 -1.42 16.96
CA PHE A 118 27.45 -0.84 17.13
C PHE A 118 28.18 -1.51 18.28
N THR A 119 27.49 -1.58 19.43
CA THR A 119 27.99 -2.19 20.67
C THR A 119 26.85 -2.95 21.34
N GLN A 120 27.11 -3.59 22.48
CA GLN A 120 26.04 -4.22 23.28
C GLN A 120 25.02 -3.21 23.81
N ARG A 121 25.35 -1.93 23.85
CA ARG A 121 24.50 -0.85 24.37
C ARG A 121 23.81 -0.03 23.30
N TYR A 122 24.43 0.09 22.14
CA TYR A 122 23.97 1.02 21.08
C TYR A 122 23.65 0.28 19.79
N SER A 123 22.47 0.54 19.28
CA SER A 123 22.04 0.05 17.98
C SER A 123 21.21 1.08 17.24
N THR A 124 21.15 0.98 15.93
CA THR A 124 20.26 1.76 15.08
C THR A 124 19.34 0.84 14.29
N SER A 125 18.15 1.33 13.96
CA SER A 125 17.20 0.65 13.08
C SER A 125 16.77 1.58 11.97
N LEU A 126 16.79 1.08 10.74
CA LEU A 126 16.34 1.76 9.53
C LEU A 126 15.19 0.97 8.93
N ASN A 127 14.08 1.64 8.64
CA ASN A 127 12.97 1.08 7.88
C ASN A 127 12.78 1.90 6.62
N VAL A 128 12.65 1.23 5.49
CA VAL A 128 12.31 1.84 4.20
C VAL A 128 11.08 1.12 3.67
N ASP A 129 10.10 1.90 3.24
CA ASP A 129 8.85 1.41 2.66
C ASP A 129 8.56 2.18 1.37
N TYR A 130 8.44 1.46 0.26
CA TYR A 130 8.06 1.99 -1.04
C TYR A 130 6.94 1.14 -1.62
N SER A 131 5.90 1.79 -2.12
CA SER A 131 4.90 1.10 -2.92
C SER A 131 4.38 2.00 -4.05
N THR A 132 4.07 1.39 -5.18
CA THR A 132 3.36 2.07 -6.28
C THR A 132 2.04 2.63 -5.77
N GLY A 133 1.68 3.81 -6.24
CA GLY A 133 0.40 4.44 -5.93
C GLY A 133 -0.78 3.56 -6.35
N ARG A 134 -1.82 3.50 -5.51
CA ARG A 134 -3.05 2.78 -5.84
C ARG A 134 -3.76 3.43 -7.02
N PRO A 135 -4.49 2.65 -7.82
CA PRO A 135 -5.30 3.21 -8.88
C PRO A 135 -6.53 3.93 -8.33
N GLN A 136 -7.00 4.91 -9.07
CA GLN A 136 -8.16 5.72 -8.74
C GLN A 136 -8.87 6.15 -10.02
N THR A 137 -10.20 6.23 -9.98
CA THR A 137 -11.01 6.87 -10.99
C THR A 137 -11.00 8.37 -10.74
N MET A 138 -10.60 9.17 -11.73
CA MET A 138 -10.50 10.62 -11.59
C MET A 138 -11.33 11.34 -12.65
N PRO A 139 -11.91 12.49 -12.35
CA PRO A 139 -12.51 13.34 -13.36
C PRO A 139 -11.42 13.85 -14.32
N VAL A 140 -11.69 13.77 -15.62
CA VAL A 140 -10.77 14.21 -16.68
C VAL A 140 -11.26 15.47 -17.39
N SER A 141 -12.56 15.75 -17.26
CA SER A 141 -13.19 16.98 -17.77
C SER A 141 -14.46 17.30 -16.99
N GLN A 142 -15.04 18.45 -17.27
CA GLN A 142 -16.35 18.82 -16.75
C GLN A 142 -17.21 19.36 -17.91
N TYR A 143 -18.53 19.20 -17.79
CA TYR A 143 -19.50 19.74 -18.71
C TYR A 143 -20.74 20.23 -17.97
N TYR A 144 -21.43 21.20 -18.57
CA TYR A 144 -22.69 21.65 -18.00
C TYR A 144 -23.83 20.75 -18.53
N ASP A 145 -24.51 20.10 -17.60
CA ASP A 145 -25.69 19.27 -17.90
C ASP A 145 -26.94 20.12 -17.80
N HIS A 146 -27.53 20.40 -18.96
CA HIS A 146 -28.76 21.20 -19.04
C HIS A 146 -29.99 20.49 -18.41
N THR A 147 -29.94 19.16 -18.27
CA THR A 147 -31.05 18.37 -17.72
C THR A 147 -31.22 18.59 -16.22
N ILE A 148 -30.09 18.65 -15.53
CA ILE A 148 -30.06 18.88 -14.06
C ILE A 148 -29.68 20.31 -13.70
N GLY A 149 -29.34 21.15 -14.68
CA GLY A 149 -28.96 22.56 -14.46
C GLY A 149 -27.65 22.73 -13.68
N ALA A 150 -26.73 21.77 -13.74
CA ALA A 150 -25.51 21.78 -12.96
C ALA A 150 -24.28 21.31 -13.77
N THR A 151 -23.10 21.75 -13.32
CA THR A 151 -21.84 21.26 -13.86
C THR A 151 -21.53 19.85 -13.32
N THR A 152 -21.34 18.91 -14.22
CA THR A 152 -21.07 17.50 -13.94
C THR A 152 -19.67 17.12 -14.39
N PHE A 153 -19.04 16.17 -13.70
CA PHE A 153 -17.73 15.65 -14.06
C PHE A 153 -17.82 14.48 -15.04
N PHE A 154 -16.94 14.47 -16.02
CA PHE A 154 -16.67 13.32 -16.85
C PHE A 154 -15.44 12.59 -16.30
N TYR A 155 -15.60 11.31 -15.98
CA TYR A 155 -14.56 10.51 -15.32
C TYR A 155 -13.72 9.71 -16.31
N SER A 156 -12.49 9.42 -15.93
CA SER A 156 -11.63 8.43 -16.59
C SER A 156 -12.27 7.03 -16.56
N GLU A 157 -11.68 6.10 -17.28
CA GLU A 157 -11.93 4.67 -17.05
C GLU A 157 -11.76 4.34 -15.56
N ARG A 158 -12.51 3.33 -15.08
CA ARG A 158 -12.42 2.85 -13.71
C ARG A 158 -10.97 2.51 -13.37
N ASN A 159 -10.44 3.13 -12.33
CA ASN A 159 -9.09 2.89 -11.84
C ASN A 159 -7.98 3.11 -12.89
N GLY A 160 -8.25 3.97 -13.90
CA GLY A 160 -7.35 4.22 -15.02
C GLY A 160 -6.13 5.08 -14.68
N ILE A 161 -6.16 5.81 -13.56
CA ILE A 161 -5.08 6.74 -13.15
C ILE A 161 -4.58 6.31 -11.78
N ARG A 162 -3.26 6.50 -11.52
CA ARG A 162 -2.67 6.18 -10.21
C ARG A 162 -2.34 7.45 -9.44
N ILE A 163 -2.57 7.41 -8.12
CA ILE A 163 -2.04 8.43 -7.22
C ILE A 163 -0.51 8.30 -7.14
N PRO A 164 0.22 9.34 -6.71
CA PRO A 164 1.66 9.28 -6.53
C PRO A 164 2.12 8.14 -5.63
N ASP A 165 3.28 7.56 -5.96
CA ASP A 165 3.88 6.48 -5.21
C ASP A 165 4.15 6.86 -3.75
N TYR A 166 4.00 5.89 -2.86
CA TYR A 166 4.34 6.00 -1.46
C TYR A 166 5.83 5.72 -1.24
N PHE A 167 6.49 6.56 -0.45
CA PHE A 167 7.86 6.32 -0.02
C PHE A 167 8.09 6.90 1.37
N ARG A 168 8.60 6.07 2.29
CA ARG A 168 8.87 6.48 3.66
C ARG A 168 10.16 5.85 4.17
N VAL A 169 10.90 6.64 4.92
CA VAL A 169 12.11 6.22 5.63
C VAL A 169 11.96 6.58 7.10
N ASP A 170 12.14 5.59 7.98
CA ASP A 170 12.14 5.79 9.42
C ASP A 170 13.51 5.41 9.99
N LEU A 171 14.02 6.19 10.90
CA LEU A 171 15.31 5.95 11.56
C LEU A 171 15.14 6.01 13.06
N SER A 172 15.73 5.06 13.77
CA SER A 172 15.77 5.08 15.23
C SER A 172 17.13 4.70 15.78
N PHE A 173 17.42 5.21 16.96
CA PHE A 173 18.60 4.91 17.73
C PHE A 173 18.19 4.36 19.09
N ASN A 174 18.74 3.19 19.45
CA ASN A 174 18.41 2.46 20.66
C ASN A 174 19.59 2.43 21.63
N ILE A 175 19.32 2.71 22.89
CA ILE A 175 20.26 2.71 23.98
C ILE A 175 19.81 1.69 25.03
N LYS A 176 20.67 0.73 25.36
CA LYS A 176 20.45 -0.30 26.39
C LYS A 176 21.45 -0.09 27.55
N PRO A 177 21.15 0.77 28.53
CA PRO A 177 22.05 1.03 29.65
C PRO A 177 22.35 -0.23 30.47
N THR A 178 21.28 -1.03 30.71
CA THR A 178 21.37 -2.28 31.48
C THR A 178 21.48 -3.47 30.52
N HIS A 179 22.71 -3.91 30.25
CA HIS A 179 22.99 -5.04 29.34
C HIS A 179 23.43 -6.32 30.04
N ARG A 180 23.57 -6.29 31.37
CA ARG A 180 23.98 -7.45 32.17
C ARG A 180 22.80 -8.41 32.34
N LEU A 181 23.00 -9.68 32.00
CA LEU A 181 21.95 -10.73 32.08
C LEU A 181 21.44 -10.98 33.52
N THR A 182 22.27 -10.63 34.52
CA THR A 182 21.96 -10.82 35.97
C THR A 182 21.26 -9.62 36.60
N ALA A 183 20.95 -8.58 35.82
CA ALA A 183 20.22 -7.43 36.33
C ALA A 183 18.75 -7.75 36.56
N ALA A 184 18.21 -7.36 37.71
CA ALA A 184 16.80 -7.53 38.04
C ALA A 184 15.85 -6.77 37.12
N THR A 185 16.36 -5.68 36.50
CA THR A 185 15.58 -4.86 35.55
C THR A 185 16.41 -4.56 34.31
N HIS A 186 15.78 -4.66 33.15
CA HIS A 186 16.37 -4.28 31.87
C HIS A 186 15.68 -3.03 31.31
N THR A 187 16.44 -1.96 31.18
CA THR A 187 15.92 -0.71 30.62
C THR A 187 16.45 -0.50 29.21
N PHE A 188 15.62 0.04 28.33
CA PHE A 188 16.06 0.52 27.03
C PHE A 188 15.30 1.78 26.64
N PHE A 189 16.04 2.66 25.99
CA PHE A 189 15.57 3.95 25.52
C PHE A 189 15.73 4.00 24.01
N THR A 190 14.69 4.46 23.31
CA THR A 190 14.70 4.63 21.87
C THR A 190 14.34 6.06 21.53
N VAL A 191 15.14 6.69 20.68
CA VAL A 191 14.78 7.94 20.00
C VAL A 191 14.76 7.68 18.50
N GLY A 192 13.81 8.29 17.81
CA GLY A 192 13.71 8.08 16.38
C GLY A 192 12.86 9.15 15.68
N VAL A 193 12.81 9.03 14.38
CA VAL A 193 12.02 9.89 13.51
C VAL A 193 11.28 9.02 12.51
N TYR A 194 9.95 9.14 12.50
CA TYR A 194 9.13 8.64 11.40
C TYR A 194 9.14 9.63 10.25
N ASN A 195 9.10 9.11 9.02
CA ASN A 195 9.11 9.90 7.80
C ASN A 195 10.28 10.90 7.75
N LEU A 196 11.49 10.40 7.94
CA LEU A 196 12.73 11.18 8.04
C LEU A 196 12.89 12.19 6.90
N LEU A 197 12.44 11.84 5.69
CA LEU A 197 12.54 12.68 4.50
C LEU A 197 11.43 13.74 4.41
N GLY A 198 10.46 13.75 5.32
CA GLY A 198 9.35 14.69 5.31
C GLY A 198 8.47 14.60 4.07
N ARG A 199 8.44 13.45 3.39
CA ARG A 199 7.65 13.29 2.16
C ARG A 199 6.16 13.34 2.45
N LYS A 200 5.43 14.16 1.71
CA LYS A 200 3.97 14.22 1.71
C LYS A 200 3.41 13.05 0.91
N ASN A 201 3.28 11.89 1.56
CA ASN A 201 2.69 10.71 0.94
C ASN A 201 1.19 10.92 0.73
N VAL A 202 0.76 10.85 -0.53
CA VAL A 202 -0.62 11.10 -0.91
C VAL A 202 -1.47 9.88 -0.53
N TYR A 203 -2.47 10.10 0.30
CA TYR A 203 -3.48 9.10 0.67
C TYR A 203 -4.62 9.05 -0.32
N SER A 204 -5.09 10.22 -0.76
CA SER A 204 -6.20 10.36 -1.71
C SER A 204 -6.07 11.65 -2.50
N ILE A 205 -6.69 11.68 -3.67
CA ILE A 205 -6.90 12.90 -4.45
C ILE A 205 -8.40 13.11 -4.57
N TYR A 206 -8.87 14.30 -4.24
CA TYR A 206 -10.26 14.70 -4.45
C TYR A 206 -10.30 15.93 -5.32
N PHE A 207 -11.44 16.14 -5.97
CA PHE A 207 -11.64 17.21 -6.93
C PHE A 207 -12.79 18.10 -6.48
N GLN A 208 -12.63 19.40 -6.65
CA GLN A 208 -13.66 20.38 -6.38
C GLN A 208 -13.80 21.31 -7.59
N ASN A 209 -15.02 21.76 -7.83
CA ASN A 209 -15.29 22.82 -8.81
C ASN A 209 -15.22 24.17 -8.08
N GLU A 210 -14.24 25.01 -8.46
CA GLU A 210 -14.05 26.33 -7.88
C GLU A 210 -14.63 27.45 -8.77
N GLY A 211 -15.84 27.24 -9.28
CA GLY A 211 -16.53 28.24 -10.08
C GLY A 211 -15.75 28.62 -11.33
N ASP A 212 -15.35 29.91 -11.43
CA ASP A 212 -14.66 30.44 -12.61
C ASP A 212 -13.27 29.84 -12.87
N GLU A 213 -12.64 29.27 -11.85
CA GLU A 213 -11.33 28.63 -11.98
C GLU A 213 -11.41 27.16 -12.44
N GLY A 214 -12.62 26.62 -12.56
CA GLY A 214 -12.87 25.27 -13.03
C GLY A 214 -12.55 24.18 -12.01
N MET A 215 -12.22 22.98 -12.53
CA MET A 215 -11.94 21.80 -11.72
C MET A 215 -10.52 21.83 -11.17
N LYS A 216 -10.38 21.74 -9.84
CA LYS A 216 -9.07 21.61 -9.16
C LYS A 216 -8.96 20.30 -8.40
N GLY A 217 -7.79 19.66 -8.51
CA GLY A 217 -7.45 18.43 -7.80
C GLY A 217 -6.59 18.72 -6.57
N TYR A 218 -7.01 18.22 -5.41
CA TYR A 218 -6.34 18.39 -4.13
C TYR A 218 -5.77 17.05 -3.64
N LYS A 219 -4.48 17.05 -3.28
CA LYS A 219 -3.80 15.87 -2.71
C LYS A 219 -3.93 15.90 -1.19
N MET A 220 -4.59 14.90 -0.63
CA MET A 220 -4.66 14.72 0.82
C MET A 220 -3.49 13.85 1.29
N SER A 221 -2.73 14.35 2.25
CA SER A 221 -1.64 13.63 2.94
C SER A 221 -1.89 13.66 4.44
N ILE A 222 -1.78 12.51 5.10
CA ILE A 222 -2.06 12.39 6.54
C ILE A 222 -0.85 12.89 7.35
N PHE A 223 0.37 12.50 6.97
CA PHE A 223 1.60 12.91 7.63
C PHE A 223 2.61 13.37 6.58
N GLY A 224 2.80 14.68 6.48
CA GLY A 224 3.68 15.28 5.49
C GLY A 224 4.97 15.88 6.07
N ALA A 225 5.32 15.55 7.33
CA ALA A 225 6.51 16.06 8.01
C ALA A 225 7.22 14.95 8.77
N PRO A 226 8.52 15.11 9.11
CA PRO A 226 9.21 14.23 10.03
C PRO A 226 8.54 14.28 11.42
N ILE A 227 8.31 13.11 12.03
CA ILE A 227 7.68 13.01 13.35
C ILE A 227 8.71 12.41 14.32
N PRO A 228 9.35 13.21 15.18
CA PRO A 228 10.24 12.68 16.19
C PRO A 228 9.45 11.95 17.28
N TYR A 229 10.04 10.89 17.82
CA TYR A 229 9.49 10.16 18.94
C TYR A 229 10.59 9.70 19.90
N ALA A 230 10.19 9.47 21.14
CA ALA A 230 11.04 8.85 22.15
C ALA A 230 10.22 7.83 22.93
N SER A 231 10.83 6.70 23.30
CA SER A 231 10.22 5.69 24.15
C SER A 231 11.20 5.22 25.22
N PHE A 232 10.68 4.95 26.40
CA PHE A 232 11.39 4.35 27.51
C PHE A 232 10.68 3.06 27.92
N ASN A 233 11.44 1.98 27.98
CA ASN A 233 10.89 0.66 28.29
C ASN A 233 11.66 0.05 29.47
N VAL A 234 10.94 -0.56 30.38
CA VAL A 234 11.49 -1.31 31.53
C VAL A 234 10.94 -2.72 31.48
N LYS A 235 11.82 -3.69 31.51
CA LYS A 235 11.48 -5.12 31.60
C LYS A 235 11.99 -5.65 32.92
N PHE A 236 11.12 -6.23 33.70
CA PHE A 236 11.38 -6.91 34.97
C PHE A 236 11.61 -8.40 34.76
#